data_3d48b0b4b8b8e14e50fc8e94b8e13c3c
#
_entry.id   3d48b0b4b8b8e14e50fc8e94b8e13c3c
#
_cell.length_a   1.000
_cell.length_b   1.000
_cell.length_c   1.000
_cell.angle_alpha   90.00
_cell.angle_beta   90.00
_cell.angle_gamma   90.00
#
_symmetry.space_group_name_H-M   'P 1'
#
loop_
_entity.id
_entity.type
_entity.pdbx_description
1 polymer ?
#
loop_
_entity_poly.entity_id
_entity_poly.type
_entity_poly.pdbx_seq_one_letter_code
_entity_poly.pdbx_strand_id
1 'polypeptide(L)'
;MLTSLGGGRVAASETRPYRPAVLRLSFSNIEGDQNSFIDHTLIPPDGEPIGKRTGVNRTDFRNNLRAFYKQISSMAPISVADATEPARKMYNLLIGPLQEDLKRLGITTLLLSMDIELQSVPLAALHDGERWFGSSFAYSVTPSISLMPRVDSQPGNQNSKKLLVGTSKFENLSPLPLVKQELKKISTISESTVAIDEEFDHETLFSQANSEDTNIIHLATHAEFIPGNPDKSRIFMRKGSFTMDELRQLRLSRQRYPLDLFTLSACRTAVGDSDSELGLAGLALLAGAQSAIGTLWYVDDVATSLFFVRFYTWLHQGVSKSEAMRHVRDEFINQELTVQSGKVFDQKGETILTGLTRRQEIKLQKGMNHPYFWAAPLLMGKPW
;
A
#
# COMPACT_ATOMS: atom_id res chain seq x y z
N MET A 1 -3.96 1.39 -45.26
CA MET A 1 -3.87 2.84 -45.37
C MET A 1 -4.76 3.48 -44.30
N LEU A 2 -4.17 3.88 -43.21
CA LEU A 2 -4.77 4.78 -42.23
C LEU A 2 -3.66 5.69 -41.77
N THR A 3 -3.63 6.85 -42.40
CA THR A 3 -2.72 7.96 -42.12
C THR A 3 -3.38 8.92 -41.15
N SER A 4 -2.64 9.20 -40.09
CA SER A 4 -2.51 10.49 -39.38
C SER A 4 -3.76 11.25 -38.93
N LEU A 5 -3.95 11.26 -37.63
CA LEU A 5 -4.33 12.49 -36.92
C LEU A 5 -3.37 12.65 -35.75
N GLY A 6 -2.70 13.79 -35.71
CA GLY A 6 -1.71 14.11 -34.70
C GLY A 6 -2.33 14.26 -33.33
N GLY A 7 -1.87 13.45 -32.41
CA GLY A 7 -2.04 13.55 -30.98
C GLY A 7 -0.72 13.15 -30.36
N GLY A 8 -0.18 14.00 -29.50
CA GLY A 8 1.11 13.74 -28.86
C GLY A 8 1.18 12.31 -28.32
N ARG A 9 2.26 11.63 -28.64
CA ARG A 9 2.59 10.33 -28.07
C ARG A 9 2.72 10.50 -26.56
N VAL A 10 1.65 10.13 -25.86
CA VAL A 10 1.81 9.63 -24.51
C VAL A 10 2.66 8.38 -24.68
N ALA A 11 3.85 8.37 -24.09
CA ALA A 11 4.62 7.13 -24.00
C ALA A 11 3.69 6.11 -23.36
N ALA A 12 3.24 5.15 -24.17
CA ALA A 12 2.55 3.99 -23.63
C ALA A 12 3.55 3.39 -22.64
N SER A 13 3.27 3.45 -21.34
CA SER A 13 4.01 2.67 -20.36
C SER A 13 3.93 1.25 -20.88
N GLU A 14 5.09 0.65 -21.15
CA GLU A 14 5.16 -0.74 -21.57
C GLU A 14 4.38 -1.53 -20.53
N THR A 15 3.19 -1.98 -20.88
CA THR A 15 2.40 -2.84 -20.02
C THR A 15 3.17 -4.13 -19.93
N ARG A 16 3.84 -4.33 -18.79
CA ARG A 16 4.51 -5.60 -18.53
C ARG A 16 3.50 -6.72 -18.67
N PRO A 17 3.87 -7.87 -19.27
CA PRO A 17 2.97 -9.00 -19.28
C PRO A 17 2.62 -9.38 -17.83
N TYR A 18 1.34 -9.51 -17.53
CA TYR A 18 0.87 -9.96 -16.22
C TYR A 18 1.26 -11.43 -16.02
N ARG A 19 2.24 -11.68 -15.13
CA ARG A 19 2.72 -13.01 -14.81
C ARG A 19 2.80 -13.19 -13.29
N PRO A 20 1.69 -13.60 -12.65
CA PRO A 20 1.60 -13.70 -11.20
C PRO A 20 2.24 -14.98 -10.67
N ALA A 21 2.75 -14.92 -9.44
CA ALA A 21 3.13 -16.08 -8.65
C ALA A 21 2.74 -15.87 -7.18
N VAL A 22 2.60 -16.96 -6.44
CA VAL A 22 2.47 -16.92 -4.99
C VAL A 22 3.84 -17.16 -4.38
N LEU A 23 4.24 -16.30 -3.45
CA LEU A 23 5.44 -16.48 -2.65
C LEU A 23 5.04 -16.64 -1.17
N ARG A 24 5.22 -17.84 -0.63
CA ARG A 24 5.08 -18.09 0.80
C ARG A 24 6.42 -17.96 1.48
N LEU A 25 6.46 -17.19 2.57
CA LEU A 25 7.59 -17.03 3.47
C LEU A 25 7.15 -17.43 4.88
N SER A 26 7.83 -18.41 5.47
CA SER A 26 7.50 -18.87 6.82
C SER A 26 8.76 -19.12 7.64
N PHE A 27 8.68 -18.86 8.94
CA PHE A 27 9.71 -19.28 9.87
C PHE A 27 9.54 -20.74 10.25
N SER A 28 10.64 -21.48 10.27
CA SER A 28 10.73 -22.81 10.88
C SER A 28 11.87 -22.85 11.89
N ASN A 29 11.61 -23.54 13.03
CA ASN A 29 12.58 -23.71 14.09
C ASN A 29 12.95 -25.18 14.18
N ILE A 30 14.26 -25.49 14.32
CA ILE A 30 14.69 -26.83 14.67
C ILE A 30 14.94 -26.90 16.17
N GLU A 31 15.60 -25.89 16.76
CA GLU A 31 15.79 -25.74 18.20
C GLU A 31 16.10 -24.28 18.54
N GLY A 32 15.20 -23.60 19.24
CA GLY A 32 15.37 -22.23 19.74
C GLY A 32 15.55 -21.14 18.67
N ASP A 33 15.67 -19.88 19.11
CA ASP A 33 15.76 -18.71 18.21
C ASP A 33 17.05 -18.61 17.40
N GLN A 34 18.10 -19.30 17.82
CA GLN A 34 19.42 -19.23 17.16
C GLN A 34 19.52 -20.12 15.91
N ASN A 35 18.72 -21.20 15.85
CA ASN A 35 18.70 -22.16 14.72
C ASN A 35 17.36 -22.12 14.01
N SER A 36 16.99 -20.93 13.51
CA SER A 36 15.79 -20.73 12.74
C SER A 36 16.09 -20.67 11.24
N PHE A 37 15.09 -20.94 10.45
CA PHE A 37 15.15 -20.84 9.00
C PHE A 37 13.98 -20.02 8.49
N ILE A 38 14.20 -19.37 7.35
CA ILE A 38 13.11 -18.86 6.51
C ILE A 38 12.94 -19.86 5.37
N ASP A 39 11.76 -20.47 5.31
CA ASP A 39 11.35 -21.32 4.21
C ASP A 39 10.65 -20.46 3.14
N HIS A 40 11.15 -20.59 1.92
CA HIS A 40 10.64 -19.89 0.74
C HIS A 40 9.95 -20.90 -0.15
N THR A 41 8.67 -20.69 -0.49
CA THR A 41 7.96 -21.50 -1.46
C THR A 41 7.39 -20.59 -2.53
N LEU A 42 7.94 -20.67 -3.74
CA LEU A 42 7.44 -19.98 -4.92
C LEU A 42 6.55 -20.92 -5.69
N ILE A 43 5.30 -20.54 -5.89
CA ILE A 43 4.33 -21.24 -6.70
C ILE A 43 4.11 -20.41 -7.98
N PRO A 44 4.74 -20.77 -9.10
CA PRO A 44 4.58 -20.05 -10.36
C PRO A 44 3.20 -20.33 -10.99
N PRO A 45 2.78 -19.54 -12.00
CA PRO A 45 1.52 -19.79 -12.69
C PRO A 45 1.54 -21.11 -13.46
N ASP A 46 2.72 -21.55 -13.89
CA ASP A 46 2.96 -22.78 -14.62
C ASP A 46 4.15 -23.52 -14.05
N GLY A 47 4.10 -24.86 -13.97
CA GLY A 47 5.17 -25.73 -13.49
C GLY A 47 5.07 -26.06 -12.00
N GLU A 48 6.16 -26.65 -11.48
CA GLU A 48 6.21 -27.14 -10.11
C GLU A 48 6.62 -26.04 -9.11
N PRO A 49 6.15 -26.11 -7.86
CA PRO A 49 6.60 -25.24 -6.79
C PRO A 49 8.11 -25.33 -6.55
N ILE A 50 8.74 -24.20 -6.28
CA ILE A 50 10.18 -24.09 -5.99
C ILE A 50 10.35 -23.78 -4.50
N GLY A 51 11.03 -24.69 -3.79
CA GLY A 51 11.38 -24.52 -2.37
C GLY A 51 12.83 -24.10 -2.17
N LYS A 52 13.07 -23.13 -1.29
CA LYS A 52 14.40 -22.74 -0.79
C LYS A 52 14.34 -22.58 0.72
N ARG A 53 15.50 -22.68 1.36
CA ARG A 53 15.63 -22.48 2.82
C ARG A 53 16.86 -21.64 3.11
N THR A 54 16.71 -20.63 3.99
CA THR A 54 17.80 -19.76 4.41
C THR A 54 17.92 -19.76 5.92
N GLY A 55 19.10 -20.06 6.44
CA GLY A 55 19.39 -19.97 7.86
C GLY A 55 19.31 -18.53 8.35
N VAL A 56 18.69 -18.31 9.50
CA VAL A 56 18.52 -16.97 10.10
C VAL A 56 18.56 -17.04 11.62
N ASN A 57 19.24 -16.06 12.22
CA ASN A 57 19.08 -15.78 13.64
C ASN A 57 17.92 -14.81 13.82
N ARG A 58 16.87 -15.17 14.56
CA ARG A 58 15.69 -14.33 14.76
C ARG A 58 15.99 -13.01 15.47
N THR A 59 16.92 -13.02 16.41
CA THR A 59 17.35 -11.80 17.10
C THR A 59 18.00 -10.82 16.12
N ASP A 60 18.89 -11.32 15.26
CA ASP A 60 19.52 -10.50 14.23
C ASP A 60 18.52 -9.99 13.20
N PHE A 61 17.56 -10.83 12.81
CA PHE A 61 16.45 -10.41 11.94
C PHE A 61 15.67 -9.26 12.54
N ARG A 62 15.22 -9.38 13.80
CA ARG A 62 14.49 -8.32 14.51
C ARG A 62 15.32 -7.04 14.66
N ASN A 63 16.61 -7.16 14.96
CA ASN A 63 17.51 -6.00 15.07
C ASN A 63 17.70 -5.31 13.72
N ASN A 64 17.87 -6.05 12.62
CA ASN A 64 17.95 -5.51 11.28
C ASN A 64 16.64 -4.82 10.88
N LEU A 65 15.49 -5.42 11.19
CA LEU A 65 14.18 -4.83 10.92
C LEU A 65 13.98 -3.51 11.67
N ARG A 66 14.34 -3.45 12.97
CA ARG A 66 14.29 -2.20 13.75
C ARG A 66 15.22 -1.12 13.19
N ALA A 67 16.45 -1.50 12.80
CA ALA A 67 17.40 -0.57 12.18
C ALA A 67 16.86 -0.02 10.86
N PHE A 68 16.21 -0.87 10.05
CA PHE A 68 15.59 -0.51 8.80
C PHE A 68 14.44 0.49 8.99
N TYR A 69 13.51 0.21 9.92
CA TYR A 69 12.45 1.15 10.27
C TYR A 69 12.99 2.49 10.77
N LYS A 70 13.99 2.48 11.64
CA LYS A 70 14.63 3.70 12.15
C LYS A 70 15.23 4.52 11.01
N GLN A 71 15.92 3.87 10.08
CA GLN A 71 16.55 4.52 8.93
C GLN A 71 15.48 5.18 8.03
N ILE A 72 14.42 4.46 7.69
CA ILE A 72 13.32 5.00 6.88
C ILE A 72 12.62 6.15 7.61
N SER A 73 12.19 5.94 8.86
CA SER A 73 11.39 6.93 9.61
C SER A 73 12.15 8.22 9.92
N SER A 74 13.47 8.15 10.11
CA SER A 74 14.33 9.31 10.31
C SER A 74 14.75 9.99 8.99
N MET A 75 14.35 9.45 7.84
CA MET A 75 14.83 9.88 6.51
C MET A 75 16.36 9.87 6.40
N ALA A 76 17.02 8.94 7.09
CA ALA A 76 18.46 8.80 7.02
C ALA A 76 18.87 8.26 5.63
N PRO A 77 19.99 8.70 5.06
CA PRO A 77 20.47 8.22 3.78
C PRO A 77 20.57 6.69 3.75
N ILE A 78 20.18 6.06 2.63
CA ILE A 78 20.28 4.63 2.38
C ILE A 78 21.33 4.42 1.28
N SER A 79 22.44 3.78 1.64
CA SER A 79 23.49 3.46 0.68
C SER A 79 23.21 2.11 0.02
N VAL A 80 22.41 2.12 -1.04
CA VAL A 80 21.97 0.90 -1.74
C VAL A 80 23.13 0.07 -2.32
N ALA A 81 24.30 0.68 -2.53
CA ALA A 81 25.51 -0.03 -2.96
C ALA A 81 26.16 -0.85 -1.83
N ASP A 82 25.90 -0.49 -0.56
CA ASP A 82 26.46 -1.19 0.60
C ASP A 82 25.62 -2.43 0.92
N ALA A 83 26.22 -3.60 0.78
CA ALA A 83 25.57 -4.88 1.08
C ALA A 83 25.22 -5.05 2.58
N THR A 84 25.78 -4.22 3.46
CA THR A 84 25.50 -4.24 4.90
C THR A 84 24.30 -3.41 5.31
N GLU A 85 23.76 -2.61 4.38
CA GLU A 85 22.54 -1.83 4.61
C GLU A 85 21.34 -2.71 4.96
N PRO A 86 20.48 -2.30 5.90
CA PRO A 86 19.31 -3.08 6.29
C PRO A 86 18.40 -3.47 5.11
N ALA A 87 18.18 -2.57 4.16
CA ALA A 87 17.37 -2.83 2.96
C ALA A 87 17.92 -3.99 2.13
N ARG A 88 19.27 -4.05 1.97
CA ARG A 88 19.99 -5.11 1.25
C ARG A 88 19.97 -6.44 2.01
N LYS A 89 20.27 -6.39 3.30
CA LYS A 89 20.25 -7.59 4.17
C LYS A 89 18.89 -8.25 4.17
N MET A 90 17.83 -7.45 4.34
CA MET A 90 16.47 -7.97 4.34
C MET A 90 16.07 -8.52 2.97
N TYR A 91 16.45 -7.86 1.86
CA TYR A 91 16.24 -8.39 0.52
C TYR A 91 16.90 -9.74 0.34
N ASN A 92 18.18 -9.86 0.69
CA ASN A 92 18.97 -11.08 0.54
C ASN A 92 18.41 -12.26 1.37
N LEU A 93 17.78 -11.96 2.51
CA LEU A 93 17.13 -12.98 3.34
C LEU A 93 15.77 -13.42 2.77
N LEU A 94 14.96 -12.50 2.28
CA LEU A 94 13.56 -12.76 1.97
C LEU A 94 13.30 -13.05 0.49
N ILE A 95 14.01 -12.42 -0.41
CA ILE A 95 13.79 -12.48 -1.86
C ILE A 95 14.97 -13.07 -2.59
N GLY A 96 16.19 -12.74 -2.17
CA GLY A 96 17.44 -13.13 -2.80
C GLY A 96 17.54 -14.62 -3.14
N PRO A 97 17.14 -15.56 -2.27
CA PRO A 97 17.21 -16.99 -2.57
C PRO A 97 16.42 -17.41 -3.81
N LEU A 98 15.40 -16.64 -4.20
CA LEU A 98 14.53 -16.90 -5.34
C LEU A 98 14.75 -15.93 -6.52
N GLN A 99 15.70 -15.00 -6.42
CA GLN A 99 15.89 -13.92 -7.41
C GLN A 99 16.06 -14.46 -8.83
N GLU A 100 16.92 -15.47 -9.03
CA GLU A 100 17.16 -16.07 -10.33
C GLU A 100 15.91 -16.82 -10.86
N ASP A 101 15.17 -17.47 -9.98
CA ASP A 101 13.93 -18.16 -10.35
C ASP A 101 12.84 -17.18 -10.77
N LEU A 102 12.66 -16.08 -10.03
CA LEU A 102 11.72 -15.01 -10.37
C LEU A 102 12.04 -14.39 -11.73
N LYS A 103 13.33 -14.13 -12.00
CA LYS A 103 13.81 -13.61 -13.28
C LYS A 103 13.61 -14.60 -14.42
N ARG A 104 14.04 -15.85 -14.24
CA ARG A 104 13.92 -16.93 -15.24
C ARG A 104 12.48 -17.20 -15.61
N LEU A 105 11.56 -17.15 -14.63
CA LEU A 105 10.13 -17.37 -14.83
C LEU A 105 9.41 -16.11 -15.33
N GLY A 106 10.09 -14.96 -15.39
CA GLY A 106 9.51 -13.70 -15.84
C GLY A 106 8.38 -13.20 -14.93
N ILE A 107 8.44 -13.50 -13.63
CA ILE A 107 7.40 -13.10 -12.67
C ILE A 107 7.36 -11.58 -12.56
N THR A 108 6.17 -11.00 -12.68
CA THR A 108 5.93 -9.54 -12.58
C THR A 108 5.07 -9.17 -11.39
N THR A 109 4.24 -10.11 -10.91
CA THR A 109 3.29 -9.85 -9.82
C THR A 109 3.42 -10.92 -8.75
N LEU A 110 3.48 -10.52 -7.48
CA LEU A 110 3.61 -11.42 -6.34
C LEU A 110 2.43 -11.30 -5.38
N LEU A 111 1.80 -12.44 -5.08
CA LEU A 111 0.95 -12.59 -3.92
C LEU A 111 1.79 -13.19 -2.79
N LEU A 112 2.10 -12.38 -1.77
CA LEU A 112 2.92 -12.81 -0.64
C LEU A 112 2.06 -13.32 0.50
N SER A 113 2.28 -14.58 0.89
CA SER A 113 1.74 -15.15 2.13
C SER A 113 2.87 -15.28 3.14
N MET A 114 2.79 -14.54 4.23
CA MET A 114 3.89 -14.43 5.17
C MET A 114 3.42 -14.70 6.60
N ASP A 115 4.30 -15.34 7.38
CA ASP A 115 4.09 -15.47 8.82
C ASP A 115 4.04 -14.08 9.48
N ILE A 116 3.36 -13.99 10.62
CA ILE A 116 3.06 -12.73 11.34
C ILE A 116 4.31 -11.86 11.50
N GLU A 117 5.43 -12.39 11.97
CA GLU A 117 6.67 -11.62 12.17
C GLU A 117 7.26 -11.03 10.87
N LEU A 118 6.91 -11.58 9.70
CA LEU A 118 7.40 -11.11 8.40
C LEU A 118 6.49 -10.06 7.75
N GLN A 119 5.24 -9.95 8.20
CA GLN A 119 4.25 -9.04 7.60
C GLN A 119 4.57 -7.57 7.84
N SER A 120 5.32 -7.24 8.90
CA SER A 120 5.76 -5.87 9.19
C SER A 120 6.95 -5.41 8.35
N VAL A 121 7.56 -6.30 7.56
CA VAL A 121 8.68 -5.91 6.70
C VAL A 121 8.23 -4.90 5.64
N PRO A 122 8.88 -3.74 5.53
CA PRO A 122 8.56 -2.75 4.50
C PRO A 122 9.06 -3.21 3.13
N LEU A 123 8.38 -4.21 2.56
CA LEU A 123 8.78 -4.92 1.35
C LEU A 123 9.11 -3.98 0.18
N ALA A 124 8.32 -2.92 -0.01
CA ALA A 124 8.57 -1.97 -1.08
C ALA A 124 9.98 -1.38 -1.05
N ALA A 125 10.52 -1.16 0.16
CA ALA A 125 11.82 -0.56 0.40
C ALA A 125 12.99 -1.57 0.49
N LEU A 126 12.76 -2.85 0.21
CA LEU A 126 13.85 -3.81 0.01
C LEU A 126 14.61 -3.48 -1.27
N HIS A 127 15.93 -3.70 -1.31
CA HIS A 127 16.78 -3.34 -2.45
C HIS A 127 17.74 -4.46 -2.83
N ASP A 128 17.78 -4.85 -4.10
CA ASP A 128 18.65 -5.93 -4.60
C ASP A 128 20.08 -5.46 -4.93
N GLY A 129 20.33 -4.16 -4.88
CA GLY A 129 21.58 -3.49 -5.26
C GLY A 129 21.44 -2.64 -6.52
N GLU A 130 20.44 -2.94 -7.34
CA GLU A 130 20.14 -2.21 -8.56
C GLU A 130 18.78 -1.51 -8.47
N ARG A 131 17.77 -2.19 -7.88
CA ARG A 131 16.37 -1.73 -7.87
C ARG A 131 15.67 -2.01 -6.54
N TRP A 132 14.68 -1.18 -6.26
CA TRP A 132 13.77 -1.40 -5.16
C TRP A 132 12.76 -2.51 -5.50
N PHE A 133 12.44 -3.36 -4.52
CA PHE A 133 11.45 -4.42 -4.69
C PHE A 133 10.09 -3.86 -5.14
N GLY A 134 9.64 -2.76 -4.55
CA GLY A 134 8.37 -2.10 -4.89
C GLY A 134 8.31 -1.49 -6.28
N SER A 135 9.46 -1.29 -6.95
CA SER A 135 9.58 -0.92 -8.37
C SER A 135 9.66 -2.15 -9.26
N SER A 136 10.35 -3.20 -8.80
CA SER A 136 10.57 -4.42 -9.57
C SER A 136 9.31 -5.28 -9.69
N PHE A 137 8.49 -5.34 -8.63
CA PHE A 137 7.31 -6.19 -8.57
C PHE A 137 6.05 -5.41 -8.18
N ALA A 138 4.95 -5.68 -8.92
CA ALA A 138 3.63 -5.45 -8.39
C ALA A 138 3.35 -6.52 -7.32
N TYR A 139 2.81 -6.14 -6.15
CA TYR A 139 2.59 -7.14 -5.11
C TYR A 139 1.44 -6.78 -4.16
N SER A 140 0.90 -7.81 -3.53
CA SER A 140 0.04 -7.70 -2.36
C SER A 140 0.41 -8.74 -1.30
N VAL A 141 0.01 -8.48 -0.07
CA VAL A 141 0.20 -9.40 1.05
C VAL A 141 -1.13 -10.04 1.43
N THR A 142 -1.13 -11.33 1.74
CA THR A 142 -2.29 -12.02 2.27
C THR A 142 -1.95 -12.75 3.58
N PRO A 143 -2.81 -12.66 4.60
CA PRO A 143 -2.60 -13.43 5.83
C PRO A 143 -2.71 -14.95 5.60
N SER A 144 -3.50 -15.37 4.61
CA SER A 144 -3.63 -16.78 4.23
C SER A 144 -4.05 -16.93 2.78
N ILE A 145 -3.38 -17.82 2.07
CA ILE A 145 -3.74 -18.17 0.68
C ILE A 145 -5.13 -18.81 0.62
N SER A 146 -5.51 -19.56 1.65
CA SER A 146 -6.80 -20.24 1.72
C SER A 146 -8.00 -19.28 1.81
N LEU A 147 -7.77 -18.04 2.21
CA LEU A 147 -8.79 -17.00 2.28
C LEU A 147 -8.96 -16.24 0.97
N MET A 148 -8.07 -16.48 0.00
CA MET A 148 -8.17 -15.83 -1.30
C MET A 148 -9.26 -16.50 -2.13
N PRO A 149 -10.26 -15.75 -2.63
CA PRO A 149 -11.20 -16.28 -3.60
C PRO A 149 -10.45 -16.70 -4.85
N ARG A 150 -10.97 -17.72 -5.56
CA ARG A 150 -10.40 -18.17 -6.84
C ARG A 150 -10.21 -16.99 -7.77
N VAL A 151 -9.08 -17.02 -8.48
CA VAL A 151 -8.67 -15.99 -9.43
C VAL A 151 -9.67 -15.92 -10.59
N ASP A 152 -10.67 -15.06 -10.47
CA ASP A 152 -11.37 -14.56 -11.64
C ASP A 152 -10.55 -13.39 -12.15
N SER A 153 -9.92 -13.59 -13.28
CA SER A 153 -8.90 -12.74 -13.90
C SER A 153 -9.47 -11.49 -14.57
N GLN A 154 -10.43 -10.83 -13.94
CA GLN A 154 -10.91 -9.54 -14.45
C GLN A 154 -10.21 -8.38 -13.71
N PRO A 155 -9.56 -7.45 -14.44
CA PRO A 155 -9.16 -6.17 -13.87
C PRO A 155 -10.36 -5.50 -13.22
N GLY A 156 -10.14 -4.81 -12.09
CA GLY A 156 -11.20 -4.14 -11.36
C GLY A 156 -12.11 -3.33 -12.30
N ASN A 157 -13.40 -3.37 -12.05
CA ASN A 157 -14.39 -2.68 -12.86
C ASN A 157 -14.07 -1.17 -12.88
N GLN A 158 -13.68 -0.65 -14.03
CA GLN A 158 -13.35 0.77 -14.23
C GLN A 158 -14.51 1.72 -13.85
N ASN A 159 -15.73 1.21 -13.83
CA ASN A 159 -16.95 1.93 -13.48
C ASN A 159 -17.38 1.76 -12.01
N SER A 160 -16.50 1.29 -11.14
CA SER A 160 -16.82 1.12 -9.72
C SER A 160 -17.07 2.47 -9.06
N LYS A 161 -18.28 2.66 -8.54
CA LYS A 161 -18.61 3.84 -7.74
C LYS A 161 -17.82 3.86 -6.45
N LYS A 162 -17.24 5.01 -6.12
CA LYS A 162 -16.40 5.21 -4.96
C LYS A 162 -17.13 6.01 -3.89
N LEU A 163 -16.99 5.59 -2.65
CA LEU A 163 -17.31 6.39 -1.48
C LEU A 163 -16.01 7.00 -0.94
N LEU A 164 -15.88 8.31 -1.05
CA LEU A 164 -14.72 9.08 -0.63
C LEU A 164 -15.11 9.89 0.61
N VAL A 165 -14.62 9.49 1.77
CA VAL A 165 -14.96 10.14 3.03
C VAL A 165 -13.72 10.52 3.82
N GLY A 166 -13.81 11.63 4.54
CA GLY A 166 -12.67 12.04 5.36
C GLY A 166 -12.90 13.31 6.14
N THR A 167 -11.97 13.62 7.02
CA THR A 167 -12.02 14.85 7.81
C THR A 167 -10.68 15.57 7.83
N SER A 168 -10.73 16.87 7.62
CA SER A 168 -9.56 17.75 7.64
C SER A 168 -9.31 18.39 9.00
N LYS A 169 -10.32 18.38 9.89
CA LYS A 169 -10.27 19.06 11.19
C LYS A 169 -10.80 18.14 12.28
N PHE A 170 -10.11 18.10 13.39
CA PHE A 170 -10.41 17.28 14.55
C PHE A 170 -10.52 18.16 15.80
N GLU A 171 -11.28 17.72 16.80
CA GLU A 171 -11.34 18.43 18.09
C GLU A 171 -10.04 18.26 18.90
N ASN A 172 -9.44 17.06 18.87
CA ASN A 172 -8.30 16.71 19.74
C ASN A 172 -7.09 16.12 19.00
N LEU A 173 -7.07 16.16 17.67
CA LEU A 173 -5.97 15.64 16.85
C LEU A 173 -5.46 16.73 15.91
N SER A 174 -4.27 16.53 15.38
CA SER A 174 -3.67 17.44 14.39
C SER A 174 -4.54 17.49 13.12
N PRO A 175 -4.72 18.67 12.50
CA PRO A 175 -5.47 18.77 11.26
C PRO A 175 -4.76 18.06 10.10
N LEU A 176 -5.54 17.58 9.14
CA LEU A 176 -5.10 17.00 7.87
C LEU A 176 -5.54 17.91 6.70
N PRO A 177 -4.85 19.02 6.46
CA PRO A 177 -5.35 20.08 5.56
C PRO A 177 -5.50 19.65 4.10
N LEU A 178 -4.78 18.60 3.66
CA LEU A 178 -4.82 18.13 2.28
C LEU A 178 -5.94 17.14 1.98
N VAL A 179 -6.61 16.59 2.99
CA VAL A 179 -7.73 15.64 2.82
C VAL A 179 -8.79 16.17 1.84
N LYS A 180 -9.17 17.45 1.96
CA LYS A 180 -10.15 18.05 1.04
C LYS A 180 -9.68 18.04 -0.43
N GLN A 181 -8.40 18.31 -0.66
CA GLN A 181 -7.85 18.29 -2.01
C GLN A 181 -7.71 16.87 -2.54
N GLU A 182 -7.24 15.95 -1.71
CA GLU A 182 -7.13 14.53 -2.02
C GLU A 182 -8.47 13.99 -2.51
N LEU A 183 -9.51 14.08 -1.68
CA LEU A 183 -10.83 13.56 -2.01
C LEU A 183 -11.46 14.24 -3.24
N LYS A 184 -11.34 15.57 -3.36
CA LYS A 184 -11.79 16.31 -4.55
C LYS A 184 -11.04 15.88 -5.81
N LYS A 185 -9.73 15.69 -5.76
CA LYS A 185 -8.97 15.23 -6.92
C LYS A 185 -9.36 13.82 -7.32
N ILE A 186 -9.49 12.90 -6.38
CA ILE A 186 -9.94 11.54 -6.65
C ILE A 186 -11.35 11.54 -7.27
N SER A 187 -12.27 12.38 -6.78
CA SER A 187 -13.64 12.47 -7.31
C SER A 187 -13.72 12.98 -8.75
N THR A 188 -12.71 13.71 -9.23
CA THR A 188 -12.66 14.13 -10.65
C THR A 188 -12.22 13.02 -11.59
N ILE A 189 -11.66 11.93 -11.07
CA ILE A 189 -11.13 10.81 -11.88
C ILE A 189 -12.26 9.87 -12.31
N SER A 190 -13.26 9.66 -11.43
CA SER A 190 -14.36 8.73 -11.71
C SER A 190 -15.55 9.03 -10.82
N GLU A 191 -16.72 8.44 -11.14
CA GLU A 191 -17.95 8.59 -10.35
C GLU A 191 -17.72 8.29 -8.87
N SER A 192 -18.12 9.23 -8.00
CA SER A 192 -17.85 9.14 -6.57
C SER A 192 -18.92 9.89 -5.76
N THR A 193 -19.25 9.33 -4.60
CA THR A 193 -19.94 10.07 -3.53
C THR A 193 -18.87 10.60 -2.58
N VAL A 194 -18.95 11.89 -2.23
CA VAL A 194 -17.93 12.54 -1.38
C VAL A 194 -18.62 13.09 -0.13
N ALA A 195 -18.08 12.79 1.06
CA ALA A 195 -18.52 13.38 2.33
C ALA A 195 -17.31 13.82 3.16
N ILE A 196 -17.22 15.10 3.50
CA ILE A 196 -16.03 15.71 4.12
C ILE A 196 -16.44 16.48 5.37
N ASP A 197 -15.61 16.36 6.42
CA ASP A 197 -15.76 17.06 7.70
C ASP A 197 -17.13 16.79 8.38
N GLU A 198 -18.06 17.73 8.31
CA GLU A 198 -19.39 17.63 8.93
C GLU A 198 -20.29 16.60 8.25
N GLU A 199 -20.08 16.35 6.97
CA GLU A 199 -20.83 15.36 6.18
C GLU A 199 -20.32 13.93 6.42
N PHE A 200 -19.13 13.78 7.00
CA PHE A 200 -18.55 12.49 7.34
C PHE A 200 -18.93 12.10 8.77
N ASP A 201 -20.04 11.40 8.92
CA ASP A 201 -20.55 10.84 10.17
C ASP A 201 -20.90 9.35 10.03
N HIS A 202 -21.38 8.75 11.11
CA HIS A 202 -21.79 7.34 11.14
C HIS A 202 -22.91 7.03 10.13
N GLU A 203 -23.95 7.87 10.09
CA GLU A 203 -25.13 7.64 9.24
C GLU A 203 -24.73 7.69 7.78
N THR A 204 -23.98 8.70 7.37
CA THR A 204 -23.50 8.87 5.99
C THR A 204 -22.58 7.70 5.59
N LEU A 205 -21.62 7.33 6.46
CA LEU A 205 -20.73 6.22 6.12
C LEU A 205 -21.52 4.92 5.92
N PHE A 206 -22.36 4.54 6.88
CA PHE A 206 -23.04 3.23 6.81
C PHE A 206 -24.11 3.20 5.72
N SER A 207 -24.89 4.27 5.51
CA SER A 207 -25.91 4.31 4.46
C SER A 207 -25.27 4.22 3.07
N GLN A 208 -24.22 5.00 2.81
CA GLN A 208 -23.53 5.01 1.51
C GLN A 208 -22.66 3.77 1.30
N ALA A 209 -21.99 3.28 2.34
CA ALA A 209 -21.18 2.08 2.25
C ALA A 209 -22.02 0.81 2.04
N ASN A 210 -23.29 0.80 2.45
CA ASN A 210 -24.21 -0.33 2.21
C ASN A 210 -24.88 -0.31 0.83
N SER A 211 -24.70 0.75 0.04
CA SER A 211 -25.18 0.78 -1.34
C SER A 211 -24.50 -0.30 -2.18
N GLU A 212 -25.29 -1.06 -2.96
CA GLU A 212 -24.78 -2.13 -3.85
C GLU A 212 -23.82 -1.59 -4.90
N ASP A 213 -24.00 -0.33 -5.31
CA ASP A 213 -23.17 0.33 -6.32
C ASP A 213 -21.80 0.75 -5.78
N THR A 214 -21.62 0.85 -4.44
CA THR A 214 -20.36 1.24 -3.83
C THR A 214 -19.42 0.05 -3.78
N ASN A 215 -18.37 0.07 -4.58
CA ASN A 215 -17.38 -1.01 -4.65
C ASN A 215 -16.05 -0.64 -4.00
N ILE A 216 -15.77 0.65 -3.85
CA ILE A 216 -14.54 1.18 -3.26
C ILE A 216 -14.91 2.16 -2.15
N ILE A 217 -14.28 2.00 -0.99
CA ILE A 217 -14.33 2.97 0.10
C ILE A 217 -12.94 3.52 0.34
N HIS A 218 -12.81 4.84 0.32
CA HIS A 218 -11.58 5.54 0.65
C HIS A 218 -11.82 6.46 1.85
N LEU A 219 -11.12 6.17 2.94
CA LEU A 219 -11.16 6.92 4.19
C LEU A 219 -9.88 7.76 4.34
N ALA A 220 -10.00 9.07 4.26
CA ALA A 220 -8.89 10.00 4.51
C ALA A 220 -9.05 10.65 5.89
N THR A 221 -8.43 10.03 6.91
CA THR A 221 -8.58 10.46 8.30
C THR A 221 -7.49 9.84 9.19
N HIS A 222 -7.43 10.24 10.46
CA HIS A 222 -6.61 9.54 11.45
C HIS A 222 -7.22 8.19 11.82
N ALA A 223 -6.35 7.21 12.07
CA ALA A 223 -6.71 5.94 12.68
C ALA A 223 -5.66 5.53 13.71
N GLU A 224 -6.09 4.85 14.75
CA GLU A 224 -5.23 4.31 15.80
C GLU A 224 -5.47 2.80 15.91
N PHE A 225 -4.42 2.03 15.69
CA PHE A 225 -4.42 0.59 15.88
C PHE A 225 -3.74 0.29 17.20
N ILE A 226 -4.45 -0.45 18.08
CA ILE A 226 -3.93 -0.87 19.38
C ILE A 226 -3.51 -2.32 19.29
N PRO A 227 -2.19 -2.61 19.29
CA PRO A 227 -1.65 -3.95 19.25
C PRO A 227 -2.23 -4.85 20.33
N GLY A 228 -2.52 -6.14 19.99
CA GLY A 228 -3.09 -7.09 20.94
C GLY A 228 -4.53 -6.80 21.39
N ASN A 229 -5.11 -5.66 20.98
CA ASN A 229 -6.49 -5.29 21.34
C ASN A 229 -7.21 -4.59 20.19
N PRO A 230 -7.52 -5.32 19.09
CA PRO A 230 -8.12 -4.74 17.89
C PRO A 230 -9.46 -4.05 18.17
N ASP A 231 -10.22 -4.49 19.17
CA ASP A 231 -11.52 -3.89 19.52
C ASP A 231 -11.40 -2.46 20.08
N LYS A 232 -10.22 -2.09 20.56
CA LYS A 232 -9.92 -0.70 20.99
C LYS A 232 -9.39 0.18 19.86
N SER A 233 -9.08 -0.42 18.70
CA SER A 233 -8.64 0.34 17.54
C SER A 233 -9.78 1.20 16.98
N ARG A 234 -9.45 2.39 16.49
CA ARG A 234 -10.43 3.41 16.10
C ARG A 234 -10.04 4.12 14.82
N ILE A 235 -11.06 4.51 14.05
CA ILE A 235 -10.93 5.42 12.92
C ILE A 235 -11.65 6.72 13.32
N PHE A 236 -10.96 7.84 13.28
CA PHE A 236 -11.46 9.10 13.81
C PHE A 236 -12.30 9.85 12.79
N MET A 237 -13.39 10.41 13.25
CA MET A 237 -14.18 11.44 12.56
C MET A 237 -13.87 12.81 13.16
N ARG A 238 -14.49 13.84 12.64
CA ARG A 238 -14.40 15.18 13.25
C ARG A 238 -14.86 15.16 14.70
N LYS A 239 -15.98 14.47 14.97
CA LYS A 239 -16.52 14.21 16.31
C LYS A 239 -16.71 12.70 16.48
N GLY A 240 -16.04 12.13 17.48
CA GLY A 240 -16.12 10.71 17.74
C GLY A 240 -15.19 9.85 16.86
N SER A 241 -15.48 8.57 16.81
CA SER A 241 -14.70 7.59 16.07
C SER A 241 -15.53 6.35 15.76
N PHE A 242 -15.18 5.65 14.68
CA PHE A 242 -15.65 4.28 14.43
C PHE A 242 -14.82 3.29 15.20
N THR A 243 -15.48 2.26 15.70
CA THR A 243 -14.85 1.09 16.29
C THR A 243 -14.69 -0.02 15.25
N MET A 244 -13.88 -1.02 15.59
CA MET A 244 -13.70 -2.20 14.74
C MET A 244 -14.98 -3.04 14.66
N ASP A 245 -15.82 -3.05 15.70
CA ASP A 245 -17.11 -3.75 15.68
C ASP A 245 -18.11 -3.16 14.71
N GLU A 246 -18.10 -1.83 14.57
CA GLU A 246 -18.93 -1.15 13.57
C GLU A 246 -18.47 -1.49 12.15
N LEU A 247 -17.17 -1.59 11.90
CA LEU A 247 -16.66 -2.07 10.59
C LEU A 247 -17.04 -3.53 10.32
N ARG A 248 -17.09 -4.40 11.36
CA ARG A 248 -17.60 -5.78 11.22
C ARG A 248 -19.06 -5.82 10.80
N GLN A 249 -19.88 -4.89 11.31
CA GLN A 249 -21.29 -4.77 10.88
C GLN A 249 -21.40 -4.43 9.40
N LEU A 250 -20.54 -3.54 8.89
CA LEU A 250 -20.47 -3.23 7.46
C LEU A 250 -20.17 -4.50 6.64
N ARG A 251 -19.25 -5.36 7.08
CA ARG A 251 -18.97 -6.65 6.45
C ARG A 251 -20.20 -7.54 6.39
N LEU A 252 -20.93 -7.66 7.50
CA LEU A 252 -22.11 -8.52 7.59
C LEU A 252 -23.22 -8.07 6.65
N SER A 253 -23.45 -6.75 6.51
CA SER A 253 -24.45 -6.19 5.60
C SER A 253 -24.07 -6.37 4.12
N ARG A 254 -22.80 -6.51 3.82
CA ARG A 254 -22.25 -6.61 2.43
C ARG A 254 -21.85 -8.02 2.01
N GLN A 255 -22.29 -9.07 2.67
CA GLN A 255 -21.90 -10.45 2.32
C GLN A 255 -22.18 -10.84 0.87
N ARG A 256 -23.22 -10.30 0.26
CA ARG A 256 -23.58 -10.54 -1.16
C ARG A 256 -22.81 -9.68 -2.15
N TYR A 257 -22.35 -8.51 -1.71
CA TYR A 257 -21.68 -7.50 -2.54
C TYR A 257 -20.41 -7.02 -1.83
N PRO A 258 -19.36 -7.86 -1.77
CA PRO A 258 -18.12 -7.52 -1.09
C PRO A 258 -17.48 -6.29 -1.74
N LEU A 259 -16.86 -5.44 -0.93
CA LEU A 259 -16.06 -4.32 -1.43
C LEU A 259 -14.87 -4.85 -2.24
N ASP A 260 -14.60 -4.24 -3.38
CA ASP A 260 -13.39 -4.54 -4.14
C ASP A 260 -12.15 -3.96 -3.45
N LEU A 261 -12.26 -2.73 -2.92
CA LEU A 261 -11.16 -2.05 -2.25
C LEU A 261 -11.62 -1.22 -1.06
N PHE A 262 -10.91 -1.36 0.05
CA PHE A 262 -11.00 -0.49 1.22
C PHE A 262 -9.64 0.20 1.44
N THR A 263 -9.61 1.53 1.36
CA THR A 263 -8.39 2.32 1.52
C THR A 263 -8.46 3.18 2.76
N LEU A 264 -7.43 3.12 3.59
CA LEU A 264 -7.23 4.03 4.71
C LEU A 264 -6.01 4.89 4.45
N SER A 265 -6.26 6.13 4.02
CA SER A 265 -5.27 7.18 3.84
C SER A 265 -5.03 7.89 5.16
N ALA A 266 -3.84 7.81 5.69
CA ALA A 266 -3.39 8.26 6.99
C ALA A 266 -3.74 7.30 8.16
N CYS A 267 -2.74 6.54 8.56
CA CYS A 267 -2.76 5.70 9.75
C CYS A 267 -1.63 6.11 10.70
N ARG A 268 -1.91 6.11 11.99
CA ARG A 268 -0.87 6.12 13.02
C ARG A 268 -0.66 4.68 13.48
N THR A 269 0.24 3.96 12.81
CA THR A 269 0.67 2.65 13.27
C THR A 269 1.86 2.79 14.20
N ALA A 270 1.88 2.04 15.30
CA ALA A 270 3.05 1.94 16.16
C ALA A 270 4.16 1.22 15.40
N VAL A 271 5.30 1.87 15.24
CA VAL A 271 6.48 1.30 14.57
C VAL A 271 7.08 0.22 15.49
N GLY A 272 7.23 -1.01 14.99
CA GLY A 272 8.12 -2.00 15.61
C GLY A 272 7.51 -2.92 16.66
N ASP A 273 6.20 -3.07 16.69
CA ASP A 273 5.50 -4.04 17.56
C ASP A 273 4.87 -5.16 16.72
N SER A 274 5.14 -6.41 17.11
CA SER A 274 4.58 -7.61 16.43
C SER A 274 3.05 -7.63 16.39
N ASP A 275 2.41 -6.90 17.30
CA ASP A 275 0.96 -6.85 17.41
C ASP A 275 0.31 -5.81 16.48
N SER A 276 1.08 -4.85 15.91
CA SER A 276 0.57 -3.87 14.94
C SER A 276 0.23 -4.47 13.57
N GLU A 277 0.74 -5.67 13.27
CA GLU A 277 0.48 -6.41 12.04
C GLU A 277 -0.97 -6.89 11.93
N LEU A 278 -1.58 -7.27 13.05
CA LEU A 278 -2.99 -7.63 13.12
C LEU A 278 -3.92 -6.46 12.75
N GLY A 279 -3.48 -5.22 12.93
CA GLY A 279 -4.24 -4.02 12.59
C GLY A 279 -4.54 -3.92 11.09
N LEU A 280 -3.52 -4.05 10.23
CA LEU A 280 -3.66 -3.94 8.78
C LEU A 280 -4.34 -5.17 8.16
N ALA A 281 -3.92 -6.38 8.56
CA ALA A 281 -4.58 -7.63 8.16
C ALA A 281 -6.04 -7.68 8.65
N GLY A 282 -6.27 -7.16 9.86
CA GLY A 282 -7.60 -6.99 10.43
C GLY A 282 -8.50 -6.07 9.62
N LEU A 283 -7.97 -4.97 9.06
CA LEU A 283 -8.76 -4.07 8.20
C LEU A 283 -9.34 -4.78 6.98
N ALA A 284 -8.53 -5.54 6.25
CA ALA A 284 -8.99 -6.27 5.07
C ALA A 284 -10.09 -7.29 5.43
N LEU A 285 -9.90 -8.00 6.55
CA LEU A 285 -10.85 -9.01 7.04
C LEU A 285 -12.12 -8.36 7.63
N LEU A 286 -11.95 -7.27 8.38
CA LEU A 286 -13.04 -6.61 9.10
C LEU A 286 -13.97 -5.85 8.16
N ALA A 287 -13.42 -5.15 7.17
CA ALA A 287 -14.21 -4.42 6.17
C ALA A 287 -14.91 -5.36 5.17
N GLY A 288 -14.57 -6.66 5.14
CA GLY A 288 -15.11 -7.60 4.15
C GLY A 288 -14.73 -7.25 2.71
N ALA A 289 -13.71 -6.43 2.53
CA ALA A 289 -13.20 -6.07 1.22
C ALA A 289 -12.34 -7.21 0.64
N GLN A 290 -12.30 -7.30 -0.68
CA GLN A 290 -11.41 -8.23 -1.38
C GLN A 290 -9.95 -7.76 -1.29
N SER A 291 -9.75 -6.45 -1.18
CA SER A 291 -8.44 -5.83 -0.98
C SER A 291 -8.54 -4.66 -0.01
N ALA A 292 -7.46 -4.40 0.71
CA ALA A 292 -7.34 -3.22 1.54
C ALA A 292 -5.97 -2.56 1.35
N ILE A 293 -5.91 -1.24 1.50
CA ILE A 293 -4.66 -0.49 1.57
C ILE A 293 -4.61 0.24 2.90
N GLY A 294 -3.51 0.06 3.62
CA GLY A 294 -3.16 0.81 4.81
C GLY A 294 -1.70 1.24 4.75
N THR A 295 -1.20 1.90 5.80
CA THR A 295 0.20 2.36 5.86
C THR A 295 0.96 1.72 7.02
N LEU A 296 2.21 1.34 6.79
CA LEU A 296 3.10 0.72 7.78
C LEU A 296 3.63 1.72 8.83
N TRP A 297 3.68 3.00 8.50
CA TRP A 297 4.07 4.09 9.40
C TRP A 297 3.35 5.38 9.04
N TYR A 298 3.47 6.39 9.91
CA TYR A 298 2.94 7.72 9.63
C TYR A 298 3.78 8.41 8.55
N VAL A 299 3.17 8.64 7.42
CA VAL A 299 3.77 9.37 6.29
C VAL A 299 3.39 10.84 6.37
N ASP A 300 4.17 11.67 5.72
CA ASP A 300 3.84 13.08 5.48
C ASP A 300 2.49 13.23 4.76
N ASP A 301 1.64 14.14 5.26
CA ASP A 301 0.29 14.39 4.71
C ASP A 301 0.31 14.68 3.19
N VAL A 302 1.32 15.44 2.72
CA VAL A 302 1.47 15.74 1.29
C VAL A 302 1.79 14.49 0.48
N ALA A 303 2.76 13.68 0.96
CA ALA A 303 3.17 12.47 0.26
C ALA A 303 2.05 11.43 0.23
N THR A 304 1.27 11.31 1.32
CA THR A 304 0.11 10.41 1.40
C THR A 304 -0.98 10.82 0.39
N SER A 305 -1.38 12.10 0.42
CA SER A 305 -2.39 12.61 -0.51
C SER A 305 -1.93 12.47 -1.97
N LEU A 306 -0.66 12.75 -2.24
CA LEU A 306 -0.07 12.61 -3.56
C LEU A 306 -0.09 11.14 -4.02
N PHE A 307 0.31 10.23 -3.13
CA PHE A 307 0.32 8.80 -3.42
C PHE A 307 -1.08 8.30 -3.81
N PHE A 308 -2.11 8.63 -3.04
CA PHE A 308 -3.46 8.14 -3.32
C PHE A 308 -4.10 8.80 -4.53
N VAL A 309 -3.90 10.09 -4.78
CA VAL A 309 -4.36 10.72 -6.03
C VAL A 309 -3.74 10.02 -7.25
N ARG A 310 -2.43 9.75 -7.23
CA ARG A 310 -1.75 9.03 -8.32
C ARG A 310 -2.20 7.58 -8.42
N PHE A 311 -2.40 6.89 -7.31
CA PHE A 311 -2.93 5.52 -7.28
C PHE A 311 -4.28 5.40 -7.99
N TYR A 312 -5.24 6.27 -7.68
CA TYR A 312 -6.54 6.26 -8.35
C TYR A 312 -6.45 6.71 -9.82
N THR A 313 -5.50 7.57 -10.16
CA THR A 313 -5.23 7.92 -11.57
C THR A 313 -4.80 6.69 -12.37
N TRP A 314 -3.86 5.89 -11.86
CA TRP A 314 -3.41 4.66 -12.51
C TRP A 314 -4.50 3.58 -12.53
N LEU A 315 -5.22 3.42 -11.42
CA LEU A 315 -6.33 2.46 -11.34
C LEU A 315 -7.41 2.76 -12.39
N HIS A 316 -7.72 4.05 -12.61
CA HIS A 316 -8.67 4.48 -13.65
C HIS A 316 -8.19 4.19 -15.08
N GLN A 317 -6.88 4.07 -15.29
CA GLN A 317 -6.30 3.66 -16.59
C GLN A 317 -6.42 2.14 -16.83
N GLY A 318 -7.02 1.38 -15.91
CA GLY A 318 -7.34 -0.04 -16.07
C GLY A 318 -6.21 -0.98 -15.66
N VAL A 319 -5.16 -0.51 -14.99
CA VAL A 319 -4.16 -1.41 -14.41
C VAL A 319 -4.66 -2.01 -13.10
N SER A 320 -4.09 -3.15 -12.69
CA SER A 320 -4.45 -3.77 -11.41
C SER A 320 -4.06 -2.91 -10.22
N LYS A 321 -4.66 -3.14 -9.05
CA LYS A 321 -4.36 -2.42 -7.81
C LYS A 321 -2.86 -2.48 -7.44
N SER A 322 -2.27 -3.65 -7.55
CA SER A 322 -0.83 -3.84 -7.26
C SER A 322 0.08 -3.13 -8.27
N GLU A 323 -0.32 -3.11 -9.55
CA GLU A 323 0.43 -2.42 -10.60
C GLU A 323 0.27 -0.89 -10.47
N ALA A 324 -0.92 -0.40 -10.10
CA ALA A 324 -1.11 1.01 -9.77
C ALA A 324 -0.20 1.46 -8.62
N MET A 325 -0.09 0.65 -7.55
CA MET A 325 0.85 0.90 -6.46
C MET A 325 2.32 0.95 -6.92
N ARG A 326 2.71 0.04 -7.82
CA ARG A 326 4.06 0.00 -8.39
C ARG A 326 4.36 1.25 -9.20
N HIS A 327 3.45 1.65 -10.10
CA HIS A 327 3.60 2.86 -10.89
C HIS A 327 3.77 4.11 -10.03
N VAL A 328 2.97 4.26 -8.99
CA VAL A 328 3.13 5.40 -8.06
C VAL A 328 4.50 5.38 -7.40
N ARG A 329 4.98 4.21 -6.96
CA ARG A 329 6.33 4.11 -6.38
C ARG A 329 7.41 4.52 -7.38
N ASP A 330 7.27 4.10 -8.66
CA ASP A 330 8.19 4.50 -9.73
C ASP A 330 8.20 6.02 -9.94
N GLU A 331 7.04 6.69 -9.91
CA GLU A 331 6.97 8.16 -10.01
C GLU A 331 7.76 8.87 -8.90
N PHE A 332 7.68 8.36 -7.66
CA PHE A 332 8.45 8.89 -6.54
C PHE A 332 9.94 8.58 -6.66
N ILE A 333 10.31 7.34 -6.96
CA ILE A 333 11.70 6.86 -7.07
C ILE A 333 12.43 7.61 -8.19
N ASN A 334 11.78 7.76 -9.33
CA ASN A 334 12.35 8.42 -10.53
C ASN A 334 12.23 9.95 -10.48
N GLN A 335 11.66 10.51 -9.40
CA GLN A 335 11.45 11.95 -9.23
C GLN A 335 10.64 12.57 -10.38
N GLU A 336 9.61 11.86 -10.84
CA GLU A 336 8.70 12.28 -11.91
C GLU A 336 7.69 13.34 -11.44
N LEU A 337 7.60 13.54 -10.12
CA LEU A 337 6.75 14.52 -9.46
C LEU A 337 7.59 15.76 -9.09
N THR A 338 7.18 16.92 -9.57
CA THR A 338 7.92 18.16 -9.35
C THR A 338 7.17 19.10 -8.41
N VAL A 339 7.91 19.84 -7.59
CA VAL A 339 7.37 20.77 -6.59
C VAL A 339 7.85 22.18 -6.85
N GLN A 340 6.91 23.08 -7.16
CA GLN A 340 7.22 24.48 -7.45
C GLN A 340 6.07 25.39 -7.02
N SER A 341 6.41 26.52 -6.42
CA SER A 341 5.46 27.60 -6.05
C SER A 341 4.26 27.08 -5.24
N GLY A 342 4.51 26.20 -4.27
CA GLY A 342 3.46 25.65 -3.41
C GLY A 342 2.54 24.66 -4.12
N LYS A 343 2.95 24.10 -5.26
CA LYS A 343 2.18 23.12 -6.04
C LYS A 343 3.02 21.89 -6.36
N VAL A 344 2.33 20.76 -6.58
CA VAL A 344 2.93 19.54 -7.11
C VAL A 344 2.37 19.28 -8.51
N PHE A 345 3.27 18.95 -9.43
CA PHE A 345 2.96 18.67 -10.83
C PHE A 345 3.42 17.26 -11.19
N ASP A 346 2.70 16.62 -12.12
CA ASP A 346 3.15 15.39 -12.76
C ASP A 346 4.09 15.69 -13.95
N GLN A 347 4.57 14.65 -14.62
CA GLN A 347 5.43 14.75 -15.81
C GLN A 347 4.80 15.52 -16.97
N LYS A 348 3.48 15.59 -17.04
CA LYS A 348 2.75 16.33 -18.09
C LYS A 348 2.56 17.80 -17.73
N GLY A 349 3.01 18.22 -16.54
CA GLY A 349 2.79 19.57 -16.01
C GLY A 349 1.39 19.78 -15.45
N GLU A 350 0.60 18.73 -15.26
CA GLU A 350 -0.70 18.85 -14.64
C GLU A 350 -0.57 19.04 -13.12
N THR A 351 -1.32 19.98 -12.57
CA THR A 351 -1.31 20.23 -11.13
C THR A 351 -2.07 19.13 -10.38
N ILE A 352 -1.37 18.43 -9.49
CA ILE A 352 -1.94 17.37 -8.64
C ILE A 352 -2.43 17.97 -7.33
N LEU A 353 -1.56 18.68 -6.60
CA LEU A 353 -1.85 19.32 -5.33
C LEU A 353 -1.43 20.79 -5.33
N THR A 354 -2.09 21.60 -4.50
CA THR A 354 -1.80 23.03 -4.32
C THR A 354 -1.79 23.42 -2.85
N GLY A 355 -1.35 24.64 -2.56
CA GLY A 355 -1.42 25.20 -1.21
C GLY A 355 -0.41 24.62 -0.22
N LEU A 356 0.70 24.09 -0.72
CA LEU A 356 1.78 23.63 0.13
C LEU A 356 2.38 24.83 0.89
N THR A 357 2.60 24.67 2.16
CA THR A 357 3.38 25.63 2.94
C THR A 357 4.83 25.65 2.48
N ARG A 358 5.52 26.76 2.71
CA ARG A 358 6.95 26.87 2.37
C ARG A 358 7.81 25.77 2.99
N ARG A 359 7.46 25.33 4.21
CA ARG A 359 8.17 24.22 4.88
C ARG A 359 7.96 22.89 4.17
N GLN A 360 6.73 22.60 3.75
CA GLN A 360 6.41 21.40 2.96
C GLN A 360 7.13 21.43 1.61
N GLU A 361 7.06 22.56 0.90
CA GLU A 361 7.75 22.74 -0.38
C GLU A 361 9.26 22.46 -0.26
N ILE A 362 9.96 23.09 0.70
CA ILE A 362 11.39 22.86 0.93
C ILE A 362 11.69 21.39 1.25
N LYS A 363 10.85 20.74 2.06
CA LYS A 363 11.02 19.33 2.40
C LYS A 363 10.95 18.43 1.16
N LEU A 364 9.96 18.65 0.31
CA LEU A 364 9.74 17.83 -0.88
C LEU A 364 10.73 18.14 -2.01
N GLN A 365 11.17 19.38 -2.13
CA GLN A 365 12.22 19.77 -3.09
C GLN A 365 13.58 19.13 -2.84
N LYS A 366 13.83 18.62 -1.62
CA LYS A 366 15.04 17.82 -1.31
C LYS A 366 15.03 16.44 -2.00
N GLY A 367 13.91 16.06 -2.59
CA GLY A 367 13.68 14.79 -3.27
C GLY A 367 12.69 13.90 -2.53
N MET A 368 11.76 13.34 -3.28
CA MET A 368 10.75 12.41 -2.76
C MET A 368 11.11 10.95 -3.03
N ASN A 369 12.32 10.69 -3.52
CA ASN A 369 12.80 9.33 -3.86
C ASN A 369 13.17 8.47 -2.64
N HIS A 370 13.22 9.07 -1.44
CA HIS A 370 13.49 8.32 -0.22
C HIS A 370 12.29 7.42 0.16
N PRO A 371 12.48 6.15 0.56
CA PRO A 371 11.40 5.20 0.90
C PRO A 371 10.39 5.70 1.94
N TYR A 372 10.76 6.65 2.78
CA TYR A 372 9.85 7.32 3.72
C TYR A 372 8.56 7.81 3.05
N PHE A 373 8.64 8.31 1.81
CA PHE A 373 7.52 8.95 1.12
C PHE A 373 6.59 7.96 0.39
N TRP A 374 7.08 6.79 -0.03
CA TRP A 374 6.36 5.91 -0.95
C TRP A 374 6.26 4.44 -0.52
N ALA A 375 7.05 4.01 0.48
CA ALA A 375 7.09 2.59 0.83
C ALA A 375 6.12 2.19 1.95
N ALA A 376 5.49 3.16 2.63
CA ALA A 376 4.53 2.90 3.69
C ALA A 376 3.21 2.25 3.22
N PRO A 377 2.61 2.65 2.07
CA PRO A 377 1.36 2.04 1.62
C PRO A 377 1.55 0.57 1.25
N LEU A 378 0.74 -0.30 1.86
CA LEU A 378 0.73 -1.75 1.68
C LEU A 378 -0.64 -2.20 1.20
N LEU A 379 -0.66 -2.91 0.06
CA LEU A 379 -1.85 -3.58 -0.46
C LEU A 379 -1.95 -4.97 0.15
N MET A 380 -3.12 -5.29 0.66
CA MET A 380 -3.46 -6.61 1.19
C MET A 380 -4.65 -7.20 0.43
N GLY A 381 -4.68 -8.53 0.33
CA GLY A 381 -5.73 -9.24 -0.39
C GLY A 381 -5.46 -9.36 -1.90
N LYS A 382 -6.49 -9.29 -2.73
CA LYS A 382 -6.36 -9.46 -4.19
C LYS A 382 -5.50 -8.37 -4.83
N PRO A 383 -4.47 -8.73 -5.61
CA PRO A 383 -3.60 -7.75 -6.26
C PRO A 383 -4.21 -7.09 -7.50
N TRP A 384 -5.24 -7.72 -8.11
CA TRP A 384 -5.92 -7.27 -9.33
C TRP A 384 -7.22 -6.52 -9.06
#